data_f37ef14363b3af72b5bd553c420b7ef6
#
_entry.id   f37ef14363b3af72b5bd553c420b7ef6
#
_cell.length_a   1.000
_cell.length_b   1.000
_cell.length_c   1.000
_cell.angle_alpha   90.00
_cell.angle_beta   90.00
_cell.angle_gamma   90.00
#
_symmetry.space_group_name_H-M   'P 1'
#
loop_
_entity.id
_entity.type
_entity.pdbx_description
1 polymer ?
#
loop_
_entity_poly.entity_id
_entity_poly.type
_entity_poly.pdbx_seq_one_letter_code
_entity_poly.pdbx_strand_id
1 'polypeptide(L)'
;MDNLQSRGHLLTEQINPQSQNLDRLSSLEIVDLFNQEDHKTIEAIALARQPLAQTIDAVASAFKQGGRLFYVGAGTSGRLGVLDAAECPPTFCTPPELVRGILAGGKDALVRSSEALEDLPEDGAKAIAEHNVTEVDVVIGITAGGTTPYVHGALNEANNRGATTVAIACVSAEQVPIDADINIRLLVGAEILAGSTRLKAGTVTKMALNIISTGAMVGYGKVYGNRMIDVAVTNDKLQDRALRIISDLTELNREEAGKLLEQSHNKVKLALLMHWTGLDAAVGQELLDKNQGNLRSAIAIKQ
;
A
#
# COMPACT_ATOMS: atom_id res chain seq x y z
N MET A 1 13.84 -7.56 36.74
CA MET A 1 13.02 -6.34 36.44
C MET A 1 13.90 -5.47 35.56
N ASP A 2 14.11 -5.94 34.33
CA ASP A 2 15.17 -5.39 33.49
C ASP A 2 14.57 -4.49 32.41
N ASN A 3 15.03 -3.23 32.42
CA ASN A 3 15.01 -2.25 31.33
C ASN A 3 13.68 -2.10 30.51
N LEU A 4 12.61 -1.75 31.17
CA LEU A 4 11.51 -1.04 30.49
C LEU A 4 12.08 0.30 30.00
N GLN A 5 12.50 0.36 28.73
CA GLN A 5 12.88 1.63 28.13
C GLN A 5 11.71 2.60 28.23
N SER A 6 11.92 3.75 28.88
CA SER A 6 10.89 4.79 28.96
C SER A 6 10.55 5.28 27.56
N ARG A 7 9.31 5.06 27.10
CA ARG A 7 8.80 5.50 25.80
C ARG A 7 8.14 6.87 25.84
N GLY A 8 7.96 7.46 27.02
CA GLY A 8 7.24 8.74 27.22
C GLY A 8 7.82 9.95 26.47
N HIS A 9 9.06 9.86 25.98
CA HIS A 9 9.69 10.90 25.16
C HIS A 9 9.28 10.81 23.67
N LEU A 10 8.69 9.69 23.24
CA LEU A 10 8.28 9.49 21.85
C LEU A 10 7.07 10.37 21.51
N LEU A 11 7.06 10.92 20.30
CA LEU A 11 6.00 11.80 19.82
C LEU A 11 4.60 11.14 19.93
N THR A 12 4.52 9.83 19.72
CA THR A 12 3.28 9.05 19.80
C THR A 12 2.76 8.86 21.24
N GLU A 13 3.62 9.03 22.26
CA GLU A 13 3.28 8.87 23.67
C GLU A 13 3.04 10.20 24.39
N GLN A 14 3.32 11.32 23.73
CA GLN A 14 3.12 12.65 24.30
C GLN A 14 1.65 13.00 24.48
N ILE A 15 1.37 13.85 25.44
CA ILE A 15 0.02 14.39 25.67
C ILE A 15 -0.23 15.50 24.66
N ASN A 16 -1.34 15.41 23.92
CA ASN A 16 -1.76 16.47 23.03
C ASN A 16 -2.35 17.65 23.84
N PRO A 17 -1.77 18.84 23.75
CA PRO A 17 -2.25 19.99 24.53
C PRO A 17 -3.68 20.42 24.16
N GLN A 18 -4.15 20.11 22.94
CA GLN A 18 -5.50 20.46 22.47
C GLN A 18 -6.59 19.53 23.05
N SER A 19 -6.23 18.34 23.55
CA SER A 19 -7.17 17.33 24.02
C SER A 19 -7.13 17.08 25.52
N GLN A 20 -6.52 17.96 26.34
CA GLN A 20 -6.37 17.76 27.78
C GLN A 20 -7.71 17.60 28.52
N ASN A 21 -8.78 18.20 27.99
CA ASN A 21 -10.14 18.15 28.56
C ASN A 21 -11.09 17.26 27.76
N LEU A 22 -10.55 16.28 27.01
CA LEU A 22 -11.33 15.41 26.10
C LEU A 22 -12.54 14.76 26.77
N ASP A 23 -12.42 14.37 28.05
CA ASP A 23 -13.45 13.75 28.88
C ASP A 23 -14.62 14.68 29.24
N ARG A 24 -14.50 15.99 28.97
CA ARG A 24 -15.50 17.02 29.27
C ARG A 24 -16.14 17.61 28.05
N LEU A 25 -15.67 17.26 26.86
CA LEU A 25 -16.17 17.79 25.60
C LEU A 25 -17.53 17.16 25.26
N SER A 26 -18.43 17.94 24.69
CA SER A 26 -19.60 17.43 23.99
C SER A 26 -19.25 16.63 22.77
N SER A 27 -20.16 15.81 22.26
CA SER A 27 -19.94 15.01 21.04
C SER A 27 -19.58 15.88 19.84
N LEU A 28 -20.15 17.07 19.70
CA LEU A 28 -19.83 18.00 18.61
C LEU A 28 -18.39 18.53 18.74
N GLU A 29 -18.00 18.96 19.94
CA GLU A 29 -16.64 19.44 20.19
C GLU A 29 -15.58 18.35 19.95
N ILE A 30 -15.91 17.07 20.27
CA ILE A 30 -15.04 15.94 19.96
C ILE A 30 -14.87 15.81 18.45
N VAL A 31 -15.96 15.87 17.66
CA VAL A 31 -15.89 15.81 16.19
C VAL A 31 -15.05 16.95 15.63
N ASP A 32 -15.25 18.17 16.12
CA ASP A 32 -14.49 19.35 15.68
C ASP A 32 -13.01 19.21 16.01
N LEU A 33 -12.65 18.72 17.19
CA LEU A 33 -11.29 18.47 17.61
C LEU A 33 -10.60 17.40 16.72
N PHE A 34 -11.29 16.29 16.43
CA PHE A 34 -10.78 15.26 15.53
C PHE A 34 -10.53 15.83 14.14
N ASN A 35 -11.51 16.56 13.59
CA ASN A 35 -11.38 17.16 12.27
C ASN A 35 -10.18 18.13 12.20
N GLN A 36 -10.00 18.98 13.21
CA GLN A 36 -8.88 19.91 13.30
C GLN A 36 -7.53 19.18 13.38
N GLU A 37 -7.42 18.16 14.22
CA GLU A 37 -6.18 17.41 14.43
C GLU A 37 -5.82 16.54 13.22
N ASP A 38 -6.81 15.97 12.53
CA ASP A 38 -6.58 15.10 11.36
C ASP A 38 -6.01 15.86 10.15
N HIS A 39 -6.12 17.19 10.08
CA HIS A 39 -5.44 17.99 9.05
C HIS A 39 -3.92 17.78 9.07
N LYS A 40 -3.31 17.48 10.21
CA LYS A 40 -1.88 17.16 10.34
C LYS A 40 -1.45 15.94 9.53
N THR A 41 -2.37 15.05 9.20
CA THR A 41 -2.08 13.88 8.35
C THR A 41 -1.73 14.30 6.93
N ILE A 42 -2.40 15.30 6.39
CA ILE A 42 -2.14 15.86 5.05
C ILE A 42 -0.76 16.51 5.00
N GLU A 43 -0.41 17.28 6.04
CA GLU A 43 0.90 17.93 6.15
C GLU A 43 2.03 16.90 6.27
N ALA A 44 1.83 15.85 7.06
CA ALA A 44 2.80 14.78 7.23
C ALA A 44 3.08 14.03 5.90
N ILE A 45 2.04 13.76 5.10
CA ILE A 45 2.20 13.18 3.75
C ILE A 45 2.98 14.14 2.83
N ALA A 46 2.67 15.44 2.86
CA ALA A 46 3.36 16.43 2.03
C ALA A 46 4.87 16.52 2.38
N LEU A 47 5.22 16.45 3.66
CA LEU A 47 6.61 16.43 4.11
C LEU A 47 7.34 15.13 3.72
N ALA A 48 6.64 13.99 3.72
CA ALA A 48 7.20 12.68 3.37
C ALA A 48 7.18 12.39 1.85
N ARG A 49 6.85 13.36 0.99
CA ARG A 49 6.65 13.15 -0.45
C ARG A 49 7.84 12.48 -1.16
N GLN A 50 9.06 12.82 -0.78
CA GLN A 50 10.25 12.29 -1.45
C GLN A 50 10.48 10.79 -1.15
N PRO A 51 10.54 10.33 0.11
CA PRO A 51 10.65 8.90 0.37
C PRO A 51 9.42 8.09 -0.07
N LEU A 52 8.22 8.67 -0.10
CA LEU A 52 7.04 8.04 -0.71
C LEU A 52 7.25 7.80 -2.21
N ALA A 53 7.74 8.79 -2.96
CA ALA A 53 8.04 8.66 -4.38
C ALA A 53 9.12 7.60 -4.64
N GLN A 54 10.22 7.60 -3.87
CA GLN A 54 11.27 6.59 -3.95
C GLN A 54 10.72 5.18 -3.72
N THR A 55 9.82 5.03 -2.74
CA THR A 55 9.18 3.73 -2.45
C THR A 55 8.28 3.29 -3.61
N ILE A 56 7.50 4.19 -4.20
CA ILE A 56 6.69 3.89 -5.40
C ILE A 56 7.58 3.36 -6.53
N ASP A 57 8.69 4.03 -6.81
CA ASP A 57 9.61 3.65 -7.88
C ASP A 57 10.26 2.28 -7.60
N ALA A 58 10.70 2.03 -6.36
CA ALA A 58 11.26 0.75 -5.93
C ALA A 58 10.26 -0.39 -6.10
N VAL A 59 9.02 -0.23 -5.62
CA VAL A 59 7.96 -1.25 -5.74
C VAL A 59 7.59 -1.50 -7.21
N ALA A 60 7.43 -0.44 -8.00
CA ALA A 60 7.13 -0.58 -9.44
C ALA A 60 8.26 -1.30 -10.19
N SER A 61 9.52 -1.04 -9.82
CA SER A 61 10.69 -1.74 -10.36
C SER A 61 10.70 -3.21 -9.97
N ALA A 62 10.44 -3.52 -8.68
CA ALA A 62 10.34 -4.88 -8.19
C ALA A 62 9.28 -5.68 -8.97
N PHE A 63 8.07 -5.14 -9.14
CA PHE A 63 7.02 -5.80 -9.92
C PHE A 63 7.42 -6.13 -11.36
N LYS A 64 8.16 -5.23 -12.03
CA LYS A 64 8.68 -5.46 -13.39
C LYS A 64 9.74 -6.57 -13.46
N GLN A 65 10.42 -6.83 -12.36
CA GLN A 65 11.43 -7.88 -12.22
C GLN A 65 10.85 -9.21 -11.70
N GLY A 66 9.53 -9.30 -11.53
CA GLY A 66 8.86 -10.47 -10.96
C GLY A 66 8.88 -10.53 -9.43
N GLY A 67 9.32 -9.47 -8.77
CA GLY A 67 9.30 -9.31 -7.33
C GLY A 67 7.92 -8.94 -6.79
N ARG A 68 7.81 -8.86 -5.46
CA ARG A 68 6.57 -8.70 -4.70
C ARG A 68 6.73 -7.57 -3.68
N LEU A 69 5.59 -7.08 -3.20
CA LEU A 69 5.52 -6.15 -2.07
C LEU A 69 5.01 -6.86 -0.81
N PHE A 70 5.73 -6.70 0.29
CA PHE A 70 5.30 -7.19 1.61
C PHE A 70 5.14 -6.02 2.58
N TYR A 71 3.97 -5.93 3.20
CA TYR A 71 3.72 -5.08 4.36
C TYR A 71 3.89 -5.90 5.62
N VAL A 72 4.67 -5.44 6.58
CA VAL A 72 4.92 -6.14 7.84
C VAL A 72 4.61 -5.21 9.01
N GLY A 73 3.82 -5.69 9.97
CA GLY A 73 3.46 -4.90 11.14
C GLY A 73 2.72 -5.67 12.21
N ALA A 74 2.58 -5.06 13.37
CA ALA A 74 1.79 -5.55 14.48
C ALA A 74 0.55 -4.65 14.70
N GLY A 75 -0.48 -5.17 15.32
CA GLY A 75 -1.67 -4.42 15.71
C GLY A 75 -2.32 -3.67 14.52
N THR A 76 -2.61 -2.38 14.70
CA THR A 76 -3.21 -1.52 13.67
C THR A 76 -2.32 -1.44 12.43
N SER A 77 -1.01 -1.30 12.59
CA SER A 77 -0.06 -1.20 11.49
C SER A 77 -0.13 -2.40 10.54
N GLY A 78 -0.08 -3.62 11.10
CA GLY A 78 -0.19 -4.84 10.29
C GLY A 78 -1.57 -5.03 9.68
N ARG A 79 -2.66 -4.64 10.37
CA ARG A 79 -4.03 -4.68 9.82
C ARG A 79 -4.19 -3.75 8.62
N LEU A 80 -3.59 -2.57 8.65
CA LEU A 80 -3.60 -1.64 7.52
C LEU A 80 -2.83 -2.21 6.32
N GLY A 81 -1.70 -2.87 6.56
CA GLY A 81 -0.95 -3.59 5.52
C GLY A 81 -1.78 -4.71 4.87
N VAL A 82 -2.49 -5.51 5.69
CA VAL A 82 -3.39 -6.56 5.17
C VAL A 82 -4.56 -5.95 4.39
N LEU A 83 -5.15 -4.86 4.88
CA LEU A 83 -6.23 -4.15 4.19
C LEU A 83 -5.80 -3.69 2.81
N ASP A 84 -4.68 -2.97 2.69
CA ASP A 84 -4.20 -2.45 1.41
C ASP A 84 -3.83 -3.59 0.44
N ALA A 85 -3.18 -4.64 0.93
CA ALA A 85 -2.84 -5.82 0.14
C ALA A 85 -4.09 -6.54 -0.41
N ALA A 86 -5.14 -6.69 0.40
CA ALA A 86 -6.39 -7.37 0.00
C ALA A 86 -7.17 -6.61 -1.08
N GLU A 87 -7.01 -5.29 -1.18
CA GLU A 87 -7.70 -4.46 -2.18
C GLU A 87 -6.98 -4.41 -3.54
N CYS A 88 -5.71 -4.87 -3.63
CA CYS A 88 -4.97 -4.87 -4.89
C CYS A 88 -5.54 -5.84 -5.95
N PRO A 89 -5.87 -7.12 -5.63
CA PRO A 89 -6.43 -8.04 -6.61
C PRO A 89 -7.74 -7.56 -7.26
N PRO A 90 -8.76 -7.11 -6.53
CA PRO A 90 -10.01 -6.65 -7.15
C PRO A 90 -9.85 -5.34 -7.91
N THR A 91 -8.89 -4.49 -7.53
CA THR A 91 -8.68 -3.18 -8.15
C THR A 91 -7.84 -3.26 -9.42
N PHE A 92 -6.77 -4.06 -9.40
CA PHE A 92 -5.75 -4.08 -10.46
C PHE A 92 -5.62 -5.44 -11.15
N CYS A 93 -6.50 -6.41 -10.84
CA CYS A 93 -6.43 -7.78 -11.36
C CYS A 93 -5.04 -8.40 -11.20
N THR A 94 -4.48 -8.25 -10.00
CA THR A 94 -3.16 -8.82 -9.65
C THR A 94 -3.33 -10.19 -8.99
N PRO A 95 -2.33 -11.08 -9.11
CA PRO A 95 -2.28 -12.26 -8.25
C PRO A 95 -2.26 -11.84 -6.77
N PRO A 96 -2.93 -12.58 -5.87
CA PRO A 96 -2.93 -12.27 -4.43
C PRO A 96 -1.54 -12.27 -3.80
N GLU A 97 -0.59 -12.93 -4.45
CA GLU A 97 0.81 -13.05 -4.03
C GLU A 97 1.63 -11.80 -4.32
N LEU A 98 1.20 -10.93 -5.23
CA LEU A 98 1.97 -9.76 -5.67
C LEU A 98 2.12 -8.72 -4.54
N VAL A 99 1.07 -8.52 -3.74
CA VAL A 99 1.09 -7.64 -2.56
C VAL A 99 0.57 -8.43 -1.38
N ARG A 100 1.34 -8.52 -0.31
CA ARG A 100 1.01 -9.30 0.88
C ARG A 100 1.12 -8.48 2.15
N GLY A 101 0.16 -8.69 3.06
CA GLY A 101 0.24 -8.20 4.43
C GLY A 101 0.66 -9.31 5.39
N ILE A 102 1.70 -9.07 6.16
CA ILE A 102 2.20 -9.95 7.23
C ILE A 102 1.89 -9.29 8.57
N LEU A 103 1.01 -9.90 9.33
CA LEU A 103 0.55 -9.39 10.63
C LEU A 103 1.09 -10.27 11.74
N ALA A 104 1.71 -9.67 12.74
CA ALA A 104 2.10 -10.39 13.97
C ALA A 104 0.87 -11.07 14.59
N GLY A 105 0.95 -12.39 14.81
CA GLY A 105 -0.17 -13.22 15.24
C GLY A 105 -1.11 -13.70 14.13
N GLY A 106 -0.82 -13.40 12.87
CA GLY A 106 -1.52 -13.96 11.71
C GLY A 106 -3.00 -13.60 11.64
N LYS A 107 -3.81 -14.54 11.13
CA LYS A 107 -5.25 -14.30 10.85
C LYS A 107 -6.07 -14.00 12.12
N ASP A 108 -5.75 -14.58 13.25
CA ASP A 108 -6.49 -14.33 14.49
C ASP A 108 -6.29 -12.89 14.97
N ALA A 109 -5.12 -12.32 14.76
CA ALA A 109 -4.80 -10.95 15.12
C ALA A 109 -5.51 -9.89 14.25
N LEU A 110 -6.17 -10.27 13.14
CA LEU A 110 -7.03 -9.36 12.37
C LEU A 110 -8.23 -8.88 13.18
N VAL A 111 -8.81 -9.76 13.99
CA VAL A 111 -10.07 -9.51 14.73
C VAL A 111 -9.88 -9.37 16.25
N ARG A 112 -8.74 -9.82 16.78
CA ARG A 112 -8.41 -9.73 18.22
C ARG A 112 -7.06 -9.07 18.41
N SER A 113 -6.93 -8.24 19.45
CA SER A 113 -5.63 -7.68 19.83
C SER A 113 -4.73 -8.77 20.44
N SER A 114 -3.45 -8.78 20.01
CA SER A 114 -2.43 -9.70 20.50
C SER A 114 -1.13 -8.92 20.73
N GLU A 115 -1.09 -8.14 21.82
CA GLU A 115 0.01 -7.22 22.11
C GLU A 115 1.35 -7.95 22.37
N ALA A 116 1.31 -9.13 23.02
CA ALA A 116 2.51 -9.89 23.34
C ALA A 116 3.32 -10.36 22.11
N LEU A 117 2.71 -10.41 20.92
CA LEU A 117 3.37 -10.90 19.70
C LEU A 117 4.16 -9.82 18.95
N GLU A 118 4.04 -8.57 19.36
CA GLU A 118 4.84 -7.48 18.75
C GLU A 118 6.27 -7.40 19.30
N ASP A 119 6.52 -8.04 20.45
CA ASP A 119 7.80 -7.98 21.18
C ASP A 119 8.82 -9.06 20.75
N LEU A 120 8.48 -9.92 19.79
CA LEU A 120 9.30 -11.04 19.35
C LEU A 120 9.95 -10.77 17.99
N PRO A 121 11.20 -10.29 17.92
CA PRO A 121 11.89 -10.00 16.66
C PRO A 121 12.16 -11.25 15.83
N GLU A 122 12.39 -12.40 16.50
CA GLU A 122 12.60 -13.70 15.85
C GLU A 122 11.36 -14.15 15.06
N ASP A 123 10.15 -13.84 15.53
CA ASP A 123 8.92 -14.16 14.80
C ASP A 123 8.76 -13.28 13.56
N GLY A 124 9.21 -12.02 13.61
CA GLY A 124 9.28 -11.17 12.44
C GLY A 124 10.25 -11.68 11.38
N ALA A 125 11.45 -12.07 11.79
CA ALA A 125 12.44 -12.68 10.90
C ALA A 125 11.93 -14.00 10.30
N LYS A 126 11.34 -14.86 11.12
CA LYS A 126 10.73 -16.13 10.69
C LYS A 126 9.63 -15.90 9.65
N ALA A 127 8.76 -14.92 9.85
CA ALA A 127 7.70 -14.60 8.91
C ALA A 127 8.25 -14.20 7.52
N ILE A 128 9.33 -13.43 7.45
CA ILE A 128 10.02 -13.10 6.19
C ILE A 128 10.59 -14.35 5.53
N ALA A 129 11.22 -15.24 6.33
CA ALA A 129 11.77 -16.49 5.84
C ALA A 129 10.68 -17.43 5.26
N GLU A 130 9.56 -17.59 5.96
CA GLU A 130 8.43 -18.44 5.54
C GLU A 130 7.77 -17.93 4.23
N HIS A 131 7.80 -16.62 3.98
CA HIS A 131 7.29 -16.04 2.74
C HIS A 131 8.30 -16.11 1.59
N ASN A 132 9.48 -16.69 1.81
CA ASN A 132 10.54 -16.81 0.83
C ASN A 132 10.84 -15.47 0.13
N VAL A 133 11.05 -14.42 0.93
CA VAL A 133 11.46 -13.10 0.45
C VAL A 133 12.84 -13.21 -0.20
N THR A 134 13.04 -12.51 -1.32
CA THR A 134 14.26 -12.53 -2.14
C THR A 134 14.73 -11.11 -2.45
N GLU A 135 15.88 -10.98 -3.09
CA GLU A 135 16.51 -9.71 -3.45
C GLU A 135 15.70 -8.85 -4.44
N VAL A 136 14.73 -9.44 -5.14
CA VAL A 136 13.85 -8.68 -6.06
C VAL A 136 12.59 -8.16 -5.38
N ASP A 137 12.34 -8.51 -4.12
CA ASP A 137 11.16 -8.11 -3.35
C ASP A 137 11.38 -6.76 -2.63
N VAL A 138 10.27 -6.13 -2.23
CA VAL A 138 10.27 -4.95 -1.34
C VAL A 138 9.52 -5.30 -0.07
N VAL A 139 10.11 -4.98 1.08
CA VAL A 139 9.50 -5.20 2.41
C VAL A 139 9.31 -3.85 3.10
N ILE A 140 8.07 -3.51 3.41
CA ILE A 140 7.70 -2.29 4.14
C ILE A 140 7.34 -2.65 5.58
N GLY A 141 8.20 -2.30 6.52
CA GLY A 141 7.95 -2.42 7.94
C GLY A 141 7.17 -1.21 8.47
N ILE A 142 6.05 -1.47 9.13
CA ILE A 142 5.11 -0.43 9.60
C ILE A 142 5.08 -0.45 11.14
N THR A 143 5.50 0.65 11.76
CA THR A 143 5.56 0.79 13.22
C THR A 143 5.33 2.25 13.64
N ALA A 144 4.19 2.58 14.24
CA ALA A 144 3.85 3.95 14.58
C ALA A 144 4.90 4.59 15.50
N GLY A 145 5.27 3.94 16.60
CA GLY A 145 6.28 4.40 17.56
C GLY A 145 7.73 4.11 17.15
N GLY A 146 7.95 3.40 16.05
CA GLY A 146 9.30 3.06 15.57
C GLY A 146 10.00 1.94 16.35
N THR A 147 9.43 1.41 17.43
CA THR A 147 10.10 0.53 18.39
C THR A 147 9.65 -0.92 18.40
N THR A 148 8.77 -1.33 17.50
CA THR A 148 8.17 -2.69 17.46
C THR A 148 9.21 -3.74 17.10
N PRO A 149 9.65 -4.62 18.04
CA PRO A 149 10.72 -5.60 17.78
C PRO A 149 10.41 -6.55 16.62
N TYR A 150 9.17 -7.00 16.49
CA TYR A 150 8.71 -7.82 15.36
C TYR A 150 9.05 -7.19 14.00
N VAL A 151 8.81 -5.88 13.86
CA VAL A 151 9.08 -5.14 12.61
C VAL A 151 10.58 -5.02 12.36
N HIS A 152 11.35 -4.74 13.40
CA HIS A 152 12.82 -4.69 13.29
C HIS A 152 13.41 -6.05 12.87
N GLY A 153 12.93 -7.14 13.48
CA GLY A 153 13.35 -8.50 13.10
C GLY A 153 13.03 -8.82 11.65
N ALA A 154 11.84 -8.42 11.18
CA ALA A 154 11.44 -8.60 9.80
C ALA A 154 12.29 -7.78 8.81
N LEU A 155 12.56 -6.51 9.10
CA LEU A 155 13.41 -5.66 8.25
C LEU A 155 14.85 -6.16 8.21
N ASN A 156 15.42 -6.59 9.34
CA ASN A 156 16.76 -7.15 9.39
C ASN A 156 16.88 -8.43 8.55
N GLU A 157 15.90 -9.34 8.64
CA GLU A 157 15.90 -10.56 7.82
C GLU A 157 15.72 -10.25 6.34
N ALA A 158 14.86 -9.30 5.98
CA ALA A 158 14.68 -8.84 4.61
C ALA A 158 15.99 -8.25 4.02
N ASN A 159 16.69 -7.43 4.80
CA ASN A 159 18.01 -6.89 4.46
C ASN A 159 19.04 -8.01 4.24
N ASN A 160 19.09 -9.00 5.14
CA ASN A 160 20.00 -10.15 5.01
C ASN A 160 19.75 -10.96 3.72
N ARG A 161 18.52 -10.93 3.20
CA ARG A 161 18.12 -11.56 1.94
C ARG A 161 18.33 -10.68 0.71
N GLY A 162 18.81 -9.46 0.88
CA GLY A 162 19.06 -8.50 -0.19
C GLY A 162 17.79 -7.79 -0.70
N ALA A 163 16.64 -7.97 -0.06
CA ALA A 163 15.40 -7.27 -0.43
C ALA A 163 15.50 -5.78 -0.13
N THR A 164 14.85 -4.95 -0.94
CA THR A 164 14.73 -3.52 -0.62
C THR A 164 13.85 -3.33 0.61
N THR A 165 14.36 -2.62 1.61
CA THR A 165 13.67 -2.38 2.87
C THR A 165 13.17 -0.95 3.00
N VAL A 166 11.94 -0.80 3.51
CA VAL A 166 11.31 0.50 3.77
C VAL A 166 10.74 0.50 5.18
N ALA A 167 10.97 1.56 5.93
CA ALA A 167 10.36 1.76 7.24
C ALA A 167 9.34 2.90 7.20
N ILE A 168 8.14 2.67 7.76
CA ILE A 168 7.12 3.70 8.00
C ILE A 168 6.96 3.88 9.51
N ALA A 169 7.20 5.12 10.00
CA ALA A 169 7.02 5.45 11.41
C ALA A 169 6.43 6.86 11.60
N CYS A 170 5.75 7.08 12.74
CA CYS A 170 5.14 8.37 13.10
C CYS A 170 5.98 9.14 14.16
N VAL A 171 7.23 8.74 14.31
CA VAL A 171 8.25 9.41 15.13
C VAL A 171 9.44 9.79 14.25
N SER A 172 10.24 10.77 14.69
CA SER A 172 11.40 11.22 13.91
C SER A 172 12.53 10.19 13.92
N ALA A 173 13.44 10.29 12.95
CA ALA A 173 14.61 9.42 12.88
C ALA A 173 15.59 9.66 14.04
N GLU A 174 15.62 10.88 14.56
CA GLU A 174 16.42 11.25 15.74
C GLU A 174 15.89 10.61 17.02
N GLN A 175 14.56 10.44 17.13
CA GLN A 175 13.95 9.76 18.28
C GLN A 175 14.17 8.24 18.21
N VAL A 176 13.93 7.65 17.02
CA VAL A 176 14.07 6.21 16.80
C VAL A 176 14.70 5.97 15.44
N PRO A 177 16.00 5.74 15.34
CA PRO A 177 16.62 5.30 14.08
C PRO A 177 16.13 3.90 13.72
N ILE A 178 15.80 3.68 12.44
CA ILE A 178 15.41 2.37 11.90
C ILE A 178 16.34 2.07 10.72
N ASP A 179 16.95 0.90 10.75
CA ASP A 179 17.83 0.43 9.67
C ASP A 179 16.95 -0.08 8.51
N ALA A 180 16.83 0.73 7.47
CA ALA A 180 16.10 0.46 6.24
C ALA A 180 16.62 1.37 5.13
N ASP A 181 16.59 0.90 3.88
CA ASP A 181 17.05 1.65 2.70
C ASP A 181 16.26 2.95 2.51
N ILE A 182 14.96 2.92 2.78
CA ILE A 182 14.08 4.09 2.70
C ILE A 182 13.34 4.26 4.03
N ASN A 183 13.39 5.47 4.58
CA ASN A 183 12.69 5.83 5.82
C ASN A 183 11.59 6.86 5.55
N ILE A 184 10.33 6.47 5.74
CA ILE A 184 9.15 7.34 5.63
C ILE A 184 8.72 7.74 7.04
N ARG A 185 8.85 9.04 7.36
CA ARG A 185 8.51 9.60 8.67
C ARG A 185 7.25 10.45 8.55
N LEU A 186 6.15 9.97 9.14
CA LEU A 186 4.80 10.56 9.07
C LEU A 186 4.50 11.26 10.40
N LEU A 187 5.03 12.46 10.59
CA LEU A 187 5.02 13.17 11.87
C LEU A 187 3.68 13.89 12.09
N VAL A 188 2.71 13.21 12.66
CA VAL A 188 1.35 13.73 12.94
C VAL A 188 1.19 14.35 14.33
N GLY A 189 2.26 14.40 15.13
CA GLY A 189 2.20 14.89 16.49
C GLY A 189 1.54 13.91 17.47
N ALA A 190 1.35 14.37 18.71
CA ALA A 190 0.69 13.60 19.76
C ALA A 190 -0.77 13.30 19.40
N GLU A 191 -1.24 12.10 19.74
CA GLU A 191 -2.62 11.67 19.48
C GLU A 191 -3.65 12.42 20.35
N ILE A 192 -4.88 12.50 19.88
CA ILE A 192 -6.00 13.09 20.64
C ILE A 192 -6.23 12.32 21.95
N LEU A 193 -6.15 11.00 21.91
CA LEU A 193 -6.08 10.13 23.07
C LEU A 193 -4.64 9.63 23.18
N ALA A 194 -3.91 10.08 24.18
CA ALA A 194 -2.48 9.83 24.34
C ALA A 194 -2.13 8.34 24.17
N GLY A 195 -1.13 8.04 23.37
CA GLY A 195 -0.67 6.68 23.08
C GLY A 195 -1.57 5.86 22.13
N SER A 196 -2.76 6.37 21.74
CA SER A 196 -3.70 5.62 20.88
C SER A 196 -3.39 5.77 19.38
N THR A 197 -2.32 5.15 18.92
CA THR A 197 -1.79 5.26 17.55
C THR A 197 -2.68 4.66 16.44
N ARG A 198 -3.84 4.09 16.81
CA ARG A 198 -4.86 3.71 15.81
C ARG A 198 -5.57 4.92 15.17
N LEU A 199 -5.39 6.14 15.70
CA LEU A 199 -6.07 7.39 15.29
C LEU A 199 -5.28 8.07 14.16
N LYS A 200 -4.65 9.24 14.40
CA LYS A 200 -3.91 9.97 13.35
C LYS A 200 -2.78 9.16 12.72
N ALA A 201 -1.99 8.46 13.54
CA ALA A 201 -0.92 7.60 13.04
C ALA A 201 -1.47 6.49 12.14
N GLY A 202 -2.59 5.86 12.51
CA GLY A 202 -3.28 4.89 11.66
C GLY A 202 -3.80 5.51 10.37
N THR A 203 -4.44 6.68 10.45
CA THR A 203 -5.00 7.40 9.29
C THR A 203 -3.90 7.78 8.28
N VAL A 204 -2.83 8.41 8.74
CA VAL A 204 -1.72 8.81 7.85
C VAL A 204 -0.98 7.61 7.26
N THR A 205 -0.83 6.53 8.02
CA THR A 205 -0.27 5.27 7.51
C THR A 205 -1.12 4.71 6.39
N LYS A 206 -2.44 4.62 6.57
CA LYS A 206 -3.37 4.19 5.51
C LYS A 206 -3.25 5.05 4.26
N MET A 207 -3.13 6.37 4.39
CA MET A 207 -2.91 7.27 3.26
C MET A 207 -1.60 6.96 2.53
N ALA A 208 -0.50 6.75 3.26
CA ALA A 208 0.80 6.40 2.70
C ALA A 208 0.76 5.06 1.94
N LEU A 209 0.15 4.02 2.51
CA LEU A 209 0.02 2.71 1.86
C LEU A 209 -0.77 2.83 0.54
N ASN A 210 -1.90 3.53 0.53
CA ASN A 210 -2.68 3.74 -0.69
C ASN A 210 -1.91 4.53 -1.76
N ILE A 211 -1.10 5.51 -1.37
CA ILE A 211 -0.23 6.26 -2.29
C ILE A 211 0.81 5.32 -2.91
N ILE A 212 1.47 4.51 -2.09
CA ILE A 212 2.51 3.59 -2.53
C ILE A 212 1.94 2.52 -3.46
N SER A 213 0.90 1.79 -3.04
CA SER A 213 0.33 0.70 -3.83
C SER A 213 -0.26 1.19 -5.14
N THR A 214 -1.06 2.27 -5.10
CA THR A 214 -1.63 2.86 -6.32
C THR A 214 -0.55 3.40 -7.24
N GLY A 215 0.43 4.15 -6.71
CA GLY A 215 1.54 4.70 -7.50
C GLY A 215 2.38 3.59 -8.14
N ALA A 216 2.69 2.52 -7.41
CA ALA A 216 3.40 1.37 -7.93
C ALA A 216 2.62 0.65 -9.04
N MET A 217 1.31 0.48 -8.89
CA MET A 217 0.44 -0.09 -9.93
C MET A 217 0.36 0.80 -11.18
N VAL A 218 0.39 2.12 -11.03
CA VAL A 218 0.52 3.06 -12.16
C VAL A 218 1.85 2.83 -12.89
N GLY A 219 2.97 2.79 -12.14
CA GLY A 219 4.31 2.50 -12.68
C GLY A 219 4.45 1.11 -13.30
N TYR A 220 3.68 0.13 -12.81
CA TYR A 220 3.61 -1.24 -13.33
C TYR A 220 2.71 -1.37 -14.59
N GLY A 221 1.99 -0.29 -14.98
CA GLY A 221 1.18 -0.27 -16.20
C GLY A 221 -0.24 -0.84 -16.04
N LYS A 222 -0.79 -0.83 -14.83
CA LYS A 222 -2.15 -1.28 -14.52
C LYS A 222 -3.23 -0.22 -14.76
N VAL A 223 -2.81 1.02 -15.07
CA VAL A 223 -3.68 2.19 -15.19
C VAL A 223 -3.46 2.90 -16.52
N TYR A 224 -4.53 3.44 -17.11
CA TYR A 224 -4.48 4.34 -18.27
C TYR A 224 -5.31 5.61 -17.98
N GLY A 225 -4.66 6.79 -18.05
CA GLY A 225 -5.24 8.00 -17.48
C GLY A 225 -5.48 7.81 -15.96
N ASN A 226 -6.73 7.89 -15.55
CA ASN A 226 -7.18 7.59 -14.18
C ASN A 226 -8.11 6.36 -14.12
N ARG A 227 -8.05 5.46 -15.10
CA ARG A 227 -8.92 4.29 -15.22
C ARG A 227 -8.16 3.00 -14.99
N MET A 228 -8.78 2.09 -14.25
CA MET A 228 -8.31 0.72 -14.07
C MET A 228 -8.56 -0.07 -15.36
N ILE A 229 -7.50 -0.34 -16.13
CA ILE A 229 -7.62 -1.06 -17.41
C ILE A 229 -7.38 -2.57 -17.30
N ASP A 230 -6.98 -3.05 -16.13
CA ASP A 230 -6.84 -4.48 -15.79
C ASP A 230 -7.99 -4.92 -14.86
N VAL A 231 -9.25 -4.63 -15.24
CA VAL A 231 -10.42 -5.04 -14.48
C VAL A 231 -10.70 -6.53 -14.71
N ALA A 232 -10.83 -7.29 -13.62
CA ALA A 232 -11.33 -8.66 -13.68
C ALA A 232 -12.85 -8.65 -13.91
N VAL A 233 -13.32 -9.09 -15.08
CA VAL A 233 -14.76 -9.14 -15.43
C VAL A 233 -15.37 -10.40 -14.82
N THR A 234 -15.64 -10.39 -13.51
CA THR A 234 -16.11 -11.57 -12.75
C THR A 234 -17.57 -11.48 -12.32
N ASN A 235 -18.21 -10.32 -12.47
CA ASN A 235 -19.62 -10.11 -12.15
C ASN A 235 -20.19 -8.95 -12.98
N ASP A 236 -21.53 -8.77 -12.94
CA ASP A 236 -22.25 -7.77 -13.72
C ASP A 236 -21.75 -6.33 -13.47
N LYS A 237 -21.44 -5.99 -12.23
CA LYS A 237 -20.89 -4.66 -11.87
C LYS A 237 -19.54 -4.41 -12.54
N LEU A 238 -18.67 -5.42 -12.57
CA LEU A 238 -17.34 -5.30 -13.19
C LEU A 238 -17.43 -5.35 -14.71
N GLN A 239 -18.38 -6.10 -15.27
CA GLN A 239 -18.67 -6.07 -16.69
C GLN A 239 -19.18 -4.69 -17.13
N ASP A 240 -20.14 -4.11 -16.41
CA ASP A 240 -20.61 -2.75 -16.67
C ASP A 240 -19.47 -1.72 -16.61
N ARG A 241 -18.58 -1.84 -15.62
CA ARG A 241 -17.40 -0.98 -15.51
C ARG A 241 -16.47 -1.14 -16.72
N ALA A 242 -16.20 -2.37 -17.16
CA ALA A 242 -15.36 -2.64 -18.32
C ALA A 242 -15.94 -2.00 -19.60
N LEU A 243 -17.24 -2.15 -19.82
CA LEU A 243 -17.92 -1.54 -20.97
C LEU A 243 -17.84 -0.01 -20.94
N ARG A 244 -18.08 0.61 -19.77
CA ARG A 244 -17.95 2.06 -19.63
C ARG A 244 -16.52 2.55 -19.89
N ILE A 245 -15.51 1.85 -19.39
CA ILE A 245 -14.10 2.21 -19.63
C ILE A 245 -13.77 2.15 -21.11
N ILE A 246 -14.21 1.09 -21.82
CA ILE A 246 -13.99 0.96 -23.26
C ILE A 246 -14.72 2.09 -24.00
N SER A 247 -16.02 2.28 -23.76
CA SER A 247 -16.80 3.34 -24.40
C SER A 247 -16.20 4.73 -24.19
N ASP A 248 -15.80 5.04 -22.95
CA ASP A 248 -15.21 6.35 -22.59
C ASP A 248 -13.86 6.63 -23.30
N LEU A 249 -13.10 5.57 -23.58
CA LEU A 249 -11.76 5.70 -24.15
C LEU A 249 -11.70 5.50 -25.67
N THR A 250 -12.75 4.95 -26.27
CA THR A 250 -12.80 4.60 -27.70
C THR A 250 -13.92 5.31 -28.46
N GLU A 251 -14.83 6.00 -27.75
CA GLU A 251 -16.04 6.61 -28.29
C GLU A 251 -17.06 5.60 -28.89
N LEU A 252 -16.81 4.29 -28.73
CA LEU A 252 -17.72 3.23 -29.13
C LEU A 252 -18.99 3.25 -28.27
N ASN A 253 -20.13 2.93 -28.89
CA ASN A 253 -21.35 2.70 -28.13
C ASN A 253 -21.24 1.39 -27.31
N ARG A 254 -22.21 1.18 -26.40
CA ARG A 254 -22.16 0.05 -25.45
C ARG A 254 -22.18 -1.32 -26.15
N GLU A 255 -22.90 -1.46 -27.25
CA GLU A 255 -22.97 -2.72 -28.02
C GLU A 255 -21.62 -3.03 -28.70
N GLU A 256 -21.03 -2.03 -29.34
CA GLU A 256 -19.72 -2.14 -29.97
C GLU A 256 -18.62 -2.42 -28.94
N ALA A 257 -18.65 -1.73 -27.80
CA ALA A 257 -17.74 -1.99 -26.69
C ALA A 257 -17.89 -3.42 -26.14
N GLY A 258 -19.11 -3.96 -26.11
CA GLY A 258 -19.38 -5.35 -25.74
C GLY A 258 -18.74 -6.36 -26.70
N LYS A 259 -18.93 -6.16 -28.01
CA LYS A 259 -18.31 -7.01 -29.03
C LYS A 259 -16.79 -6.98 -28.96
N LEU A 260 -16.22 -5.80 -28.76
CA LEU A 260 -14.77 -5.62 -28.63
C LEU A 260 -14.23 -6.30 -27.37
N LEU A 261 -14.95 -6.21 -26.24
CA LEU A 261 -14.59 -6.87 -24.97
C LEU A 261 -14.62 -8.40 -25.12
N GLU A 262 -15.62 -8.96 -25.79
CA GLU A 262 -15.70 -10.39 -26.10
C GLU A 262 -14.52 -10.84 -26.99
N GLN A 263 -14.23 -10.11 -28.06
CA GLN A 263 -13.08 -10.39 -28.95
C GLN A 263 -11.74 -10.34 -28.25
N SER A 264 -11.62 -9.54 -27.19
CA SER A 264 -10.42 -9.43 -26.35
C SER A 264 -10.39 -10.43 -25.19
N HIS A 265 -11.26 -11.44 -25.18
CA HIS A 265 -11.36 -12.42 -24.09
C HIS A 265 -11.62 -11.78 -22.72
N ASN A 266 -12.50 -10.78 -22.66
CA ASN A 266 -12.84 -9.99 -21.47
C ASN A 266 -11.65 -9.22 -20.84
N LYS A 267 -10.64 -8.90 -21.63
CA LYS A 267 -9.48 -8.11 -21.20
C LYS A 267 -9.60 -6.67 -21.72
N VAL A 268 -9.97 -5.74 -20.85
CA VAL A 268 -10.15 -4.32 -21.20
C VAL A 268 -8.89 -3.72 -21.84
N LYS A 269 -7.72 -3.97 -21.29
CA LYS A 269 -6.44 -3.49 -21.81
C LYS A 269 -6.20 -3.96 -23.26
N LEU A 270 -6.45 -5.24 -23.52
CA LEU A 270 -6.32 -5.82 -24.86
C LEU A 270 -7.36 -5.24 -25.81
N ALA A 271 -8.62 -5.08 -25.38
CA ALA A 271 -9.67 -4.44 -26.17
C ALA A 271 -9.26 -3.04 -26.64
N LEU A 272 -8.75 -2.22 -25.73
CA LEU A 272 -8.26 -0.88 -26.05
C LEU A 272 -7.10 -0.91 -27.04
N LEU A 273 -6.12 -1.80 -26.86
CA LEU A 273 -5.02 -1.94 -27.80
C LEU A 273 -5.50 -2.35 -29.18
N MET A 274 -6.38 -3.36 -29.29
CA MET A 274 -6.97 -3.81 -30.56
C MET A 274 -7.68 -2.66 -31.28
N HIS A 275 -8.49 -1.90 -30.56
CA HIS A 275 -9.23 -0.77 -31.15
C HIS A 275 -8.30 0.30 -31.73
N TRP A 276 -7.27 0.72 -30.97
CA TRP A 276 -6.40 1.81 -31.41
C TRP A 276 -5.34 1.40 -32.44
N THR A 277 -5.02 0.11 -32.53
CA THR A 277 -3.96 -0.39 -33.44
C THR A 277 -4.48 -1.20 -34.62
N GLY A 278 -5.75 -1.63 -34.59
CA GLY A 278 -6.33 -2.54 -35.60
C GLY A 278 -5.77 -3.96 -35.55
N LEU A 279 -5.01 -4.33 -34.50
CA LEU A 279 -4.48 -5.67 -34.31
C LEU A 279 -5.56 -6.65 -33.87
N ASP A 280 -5.41 -7.93 -34.23
CA ASP A 280 -6.18 -9.00 -33.61
C ASP A 280 -5.74 -9.30 -32.17
N ALA A 281 -6.51 -10.10 -31.45
CA ALA A 281 -6.28 -10.40 -30.05
C ALA A 281 -4.94 -11.11 -29.80
N ALA A 282 -4.51 -12.01 -30.70
CA ALA A 282 -3.28 -12.78 -30.52
C ALA A 282 -2.05 -11.87 -30.66
N VAL A 283 -1.99 -11.11 -31.75
CA VAL A 283 -0.88 -10.16 -32.00
C VAL A 283 -0.88 -9.02 -30.95
N GLY A 284 -2.06 -8.54 -30.56
CA GLY A 284 -2.21 -7.54 -29.51
C GLY A 284 -1.70 -8.04 -28.16
N GLN A 285 -1.99 -9.29 -27.78
CA GLN A 285 -1.49 -9.88 -26.54
C GLN A 285 0.05 -10.03 -26.58
N GLU A 286 0.61 -10.52 -27.68
CA GLU A 286 2.08 -10.59 -27.82
C GLU A 286 2.74 -9.22 -27.70
N LEU A 287 2.13 -8.17 -28.25
CA LEU A 287 2.64 -6.81 -28.14
C LEU A 287 2.58 -6.29 -26.71
N LEU A 288 1.51 -6.57 -25.97
CA LEU A 288 1.41 -6.26 -24.54
C LEU A 288 2.49 -6.99 -23.74
N ASP A 289 2.68 -8.29 -23.98
CA ASP A 289 3.67 -9.10 -23.26
C ASP A 289 5.09 -8.60 -23.48
N LYS A 290 5.45 -8.27 -24.73
CA LYS A 290 6.74 -7.64 -25.08
C LYS A 290 6.97 -6.29 -24.39
N ASN A 291 5.90 -5.59 -24.05
CA ASN A 291 5.92 -4.29 -23.34
C ASN A 291 5.61 -4.43 -21.85
N GLN A 292 5.77 -5.61 -21.26
CA GLN A 292 5.52 -5.87 -19.84
C GLN A 292 4.12 -5.44 -19.38
N GLY A 293 3.12 -5.55 -20.26
CA GLY A 293 1.74 -5.16 -20.01
C GLY A 293 1.49 -3.64 -20.02
N ASN A 294 2.46 -2.82 -20.41
CA ASN A 294 2.28 -1.37 -20.47
C ASN A 294 1.57 -0.95 -21.76
N LEU A 295 0.30 -0.53 -21.64
CA LEU A 295 -0.54 -0.17 -22.79
C LEU A 295 0.02 1.04 -23.57
N ARG A 296 0.53 2.08 -22.89
CA ARG A 296 1.10 3.25 -23.57
C ARG A 296 2.32 2.90 -24.41
N SER A 297 3.22 2.09 -23.86
CA SER A 297 4.41 1.63 -24.58
C SER A 297 4.02 0.76 -25.78
N ALA A 298 3.02 -0.12 -25.62
CA ALA A 298 2.53 -0.96 -26.71
C ALA A 298 1.90 -0.14 -27.86
N ILE A 299 1.17 0.93 -27.56
CA ILE A 299 0.60 1.83 -28.58
C ILE A 299 1.68 2.62 -29.30
N ALA A 300 2.68 3.16 -28.59
CA ALA A 300 3.73 4.03 -29.15
C ALA A 300 4.63 3.32 -30.19
N ILE A 301 4.73 2.00 -30.19
CA ILE A 301 5.53 1.24 -31.17
C ILE A 301 4.87 1.21 -32.56
N LYS A 302 3.56 1.50 -32.65
CA LYS A 302 2.81 1.45 -33.90
C LYS A 302 2.44 2.81 -34.50
N GLN A 303 2.75 3.90 -33.79
CA GLN A 303 2.70 5.25 -34.34
C GLN A 303 4.06 5.65 -34.91
#